data_d64dacf51861089c19fdb0617166573b
#
_entry.id   d64dacf51861089c19fdb0617166573b
#
_cell.length_a   1.000
_cell.length_b   1.000
_cell.length_c   1.000
_cell.angle_alpha   90.00
_cell.angle_beta   90.00
_cell.angle_gamma   90.00
#
_symmetry.space_group_name_H-M   'P 1'
#
loop_
_entity.id
_entity.type
_entity.pdbx_description
1 polymer ?
#
loop_
_entity_poly.entity_id
_entity_poly.type
_entity_poly.pdbx_seq_one_letter_code
_entity_poly.pdbx_strand_id
1 'polypeptide(L)' 'MQIELTQAEHGLLITLLQEGQRELLREIARADHHNFRHTLQEREGLLESLLQKLNAESVTSLSA' A
#
# COMPACT_ATOMS: atom_id res chain seq x y z
N MET A 1 -1.24 -8.71 15.20
CA MET A 1 -0.66 -9.70 14.28
C MET A 1 0.73 -9.26 13.84
N GLN A 2 1.68 -10.16 13.92
CA GLN A 2 3.05 -9.88 13.48
C GLN A 2 3.41 -10.80 12.33
N ILE A 3 4.10 -10.25 11.35
CA ILE A 3 4.56 -11.00 10.20
C ILE A 3 6.06 -10.77 10.05
N GLU A 4 6.80 -11.85 9.95
CA GLU A 4 8.23 -11.76 9.68
C GLU A 4 8.48 -11.92 8.19
N LEU A 5 9.20 -10.97 7.61
CA LEU A 5 9.51 -10.98 6.19
C LEU A 5 11.01 -10.90 6.00
N THR A 6 11.50 -11.64 5.02
CA THR A 6 12.87 -11.44 4.59
C THR A 6 12.99 -10.09 3.90
N GLN A 7 14.20 -9.62 3.72
CA GLN A 7 14.44 -8.35 3.03
C GLN A 7 13.88 -8.40 1.60
N ALA A 8 14.07 -9.51 0.93
CA ALA A 8 13.55 -9.68 -0.43
C ALA A 8 12.04 -9.67 -0.46
N GLU A 9 11.40 -10.35 0.49
CA GLU A 9 9.95 -10.36 0.59
C GLU A 9 9.40 -8.98 0.90
N HIS A 10 10.05 -8.27 1.79
CA HIS A 10 9.64 -6.92 2.15
C HIS A 10 9.70 -6.00 0.93
N GLY A 11 10.79 -6.05 0.18
CA GLY A 11 10.92 -5.23 -1.03
C GLY A 11 9.89 -5.56 -2.08
N LEU A 12 9.62 -6.85 -2.28
CA LEU A 12 8.61 -7.27 -3.24
C LEU A 12 7.22 -6.78 -2.83
N LEU A 13 6.90 -6.90 -1.56
CA LEU A 13 5.61 -6.46 -1.05
C LEU A 13 5.41 -4.97 -1.27
N ILE A 14 6.42 -4.16 -0.97
CA ILE A 14 6.35 -2.72 -1.19
C ILE A 14 6.11 -2.43 -2.68
N THR A 15 6.82 -3.10 -3.56
CA THR A 15 6.67 -2.91 -5.00
C THR A 15 5.25 -3.23 -5.44
N LEU A 16 4.71 -4.36 -5.00
CA LEU A 16 3.36 -4.77 -5.36
C LEU A 16 2.31 -3.78 -4.85
N LEU A 17 2.50 -3.28 -3.64
CA LEU A 17 1.57 -2.31 -3.08
C LEU A 17 1.64 -0.97 -3.82
N GLN A 18 2.83 -0.56 -4.23
CA GLN A 18 2.99 0.67 -5.01
C GLN A 18 2.32 0.55 -6.38
N GLU A 19 2.43 -0.61 -6.99
CA GLU A 19 1.75 -0.85 -8.27
C GLU A 19 0.24 -0.83 -8.08
N GLY A 20 -0.24 -1.47 -7.02
CA GLY A 20 -1.65 -1.46 -6.67
C GLY A 20 -2.16 -0.06 -6.41
N GLN A 21 -1.36 0.76 -5.74
CA GLN A 21 -1.72 2.15 -5.47
C GLN A 21 -1.89 2.95 -6.76
N ARG A 22 -0.97 2.81 -7.69
CA ARG A 22 -1.05 3.50 -8.98
C ARG A 22 -2.30 3.08 -9.73
N GLU A 23 -2.60 1.79 -9.73
CA GLU A 23 -3.79 1.28 -10.40
C GLU A 23 -5.05 1.85 -9.76
N LEU A 24 -5.07 1.87 -8.44
CA LEU A 24 -6.20 2.38 -7.69
C LEU A 24 -6.44 3.86 -7.95
N LEU A 25 -5.37 4.64 -8.02
CA LEU A 25 -5.48 6.07 -8.33
C LEU A 25 -6.04 6.31 -9.73
N ARG A 26 -5.68 5.45 -10.69
CA ARG A 26 -6.26 5.52 -12.03
C ARG A 26 -7.74 5.22 -12.00
N GLU A 27 -8.16 4.24 -11.24
CA GLU A 27 -9.56 3.89 -11.11
C GLU A 27 -10.35 5.02 -10.46
N ILE A 28 -9.78 5.65 -9.44
CA ILE A 28 -10.42 6.81 -8.79
C ILE A 28 -10.62 7.92 -9.79
N ALA A 29 -9.62 8.20 -10.62
CA ALA A 29 -9.71 9.26 -11.62
C ALA A 29 -10.78 8.99 -12.67
N ARG A 30 -11.06 7.71 -12.94
CA ARG A 30 -12.06 7.33 -13.94
C ARG A 30 -13.43 7.06 -13.36
N ALA A 31 -13.56 7.04 -12.04
CA ALA A 31 -14.82 6.69 -11.40
C ALA A 31 -15.83 7.83 -11.54
N ASP A 32 -17.02 7.50 -12.08
CA ASP A 32 -18.09 8.45 -12.27
C ASP A 32 -19.06 8.49 -11.10
N HIS A 33 -19.26 7.35 -10.44
CA HIS A 33 -20.17 7.24 -9.33
C HIS A 33 -19.51 7.68 -8.03
N HIS A 34 -20.15 8.61 -7.34
CA HIS A 34 -19.62 9.17 -6.11
C HIS A 34 -19.36 8.10 -5.04
N ASN A 35 -20.31 7.20 -4.82
CA ASN A 35 -20.18 6.17 -3.81
C ASN A 35 -19.04 5.20 -4.14
N PHE A 36 -18.92 4.84 -5.41
CA PHE A 36 -17.86 3.95 -5.84
C PHE A 36 -16.49 4.61 -5.67
N ARG A 37 -16.40 5.88 -6.05
CA ARG A 37 -15.16 6.64 -5.86
C ARG A 37 -14.76 6.70 -4.40
N HIS A 38 -15.73 6.92 -3.52
CA HIS A 38 -15.46 7.01 -2.09
C HIS A 38 -14.89 5.69 -1.56
N THR A 39 -15.45 4.56 -1.99
CA THR A 39 -14.95 3.24 -1.60
C THR A 39 -13.50 3.05 -2.05
N LEU A 40 -13.18 3.46 -3.27
CA LEU A 40 -11.82 3.36 -3.79
C LEU A 40 -10.87 4.26 -3.03
N GLN A 41 -11.32 5.45 -2.65
CA GLN A 41 -10.48 6.38 -1.88
C GLN A 41 -10.18 5.84 -0.49
N GLU A 42 -11.15 5.18 0.14
CA GLU A 42 -10.91 4.53 1.42
C GLU A 42 -9.86 3.43 1.31
N ARG A 43 -9.96 2.64 0.25
CA ARG A 43 -9.00 1.56 0.00
C ARG A 43 -7.61 2.11 -0.25
N GLU A 44 -7.52 3.21 -1.00
CA GLU A 44 -6.24 3.86 -1.28
C GLU A 44 -5.61 4.38 0.01
N GLY A 45 -6.40 4.94 0.91
CA GLY A 45 -5.91 5.42 2.19
C GLY A 45 -5.33 4.32 3.05
N LEU A 46 -5.98 3.15 3.05
CA LEU A 46 -5.46 1.99 3.78
C LEU A 46 -4.16 1.49 3.16
N LEU A 47 -4.07 1.51 1.85
CA LEU A 47 -2.89 1.08 1.13
C LEU A 47 -1.72 1.99 1.43
N GLU A 48 -1.95 3.29 1.44
CA GLU A 48 -0.91 4.25 1.79
C GLU A 48 -0.44 4.07 3.23
N SER A 49 -1.36 3.81 4.14
CA SER A 49 -1.03 3.55 5.54
C SER A 49 -0.14 2.31 5.65
N LEU A 50 -0.46 1.25 4.90
CA LEU A 50 0.35 0.05 4.87
C LEU A 50 1.75 0.32 4.36
N LEU A 51 1.87 1.09 3.30
CA LEU A 51 3.17 1.44 2.73
C LEU A 51 4.02 2.20 3.72
N GLN A 52 3.42 3.13 4.46
CA GLN A 52 4.14 3.89 5.47
C GLN A 52 4.65 2.98 6.59
N LYS A 53 3.83 2.04 7.02
CA LYS A 53 4.23 1.10 8.07
C LYS A 53 5.35 0.18 7.59
N LEU A 54 5.26 -0.29 6.35
CA LEU A 54 6.29 -1.16 5.79
C LEU A 54 7.61 -0.45 5.61
N ASN A 55 7.59 0.82 5.25
CA ASN A 55 8.81 1.61 5.14
C ASN A 55 9.46 1.79 6.51
N ALA A 56 8.67 2.06 7.54
CA ALA A 56 9.18 2.18 8.90
C ALA A 56 9.75 0.84 9.38
N GLU A 57 9.08 -0.26 9.07
CA GLU A 57 9.51 -1.59 9.43
C GLU A 57 10.84 -1.93 8.77
N SER A 58 11.02 -1.50 7.53
CA SER A 58 12.26 -1.69 6.81
C SER A 58 13.43 -1.08 7.55
N VAL A 59 13.25 0.14 8.07
CA VAL A 59 14.28 0.81 8.85
C VAL A 59 14.59 0.02 10.11
N THR A 60 13.55 -0.46 10.79
CA THR A 60 13.71 -1.25 11.99
C THR A 60 14.45 -2.56 11.71
N SER A 61 14.12 -3.21 10.61
CA SER A 61 14.77 -4.46 10.22
C SER A 61 16.26 -4.29 9.97
N LEU A 62 16.62 -3.17 9.37
CA LEU A 62 18.03 -2.90 9.08
C LEU A 62 18.84 -2.68 10.34
N SER A 63 18.21 -2.16 11.37
CA SER A 63 18.91 -1.93 12.64
C SER A 63 18.97 -3.18 13.50
N ALA A 64 18.22 -4.17 13.18
CA ALA A 64 18.26 -5.44 13.91
C ALA A 64 19.32 -6.34 13.32
#